data_f047df6780398cf7633c82fe8bcd666e
#
_entry.id   f047df6780398cf7633c82fe8bcd666e
#
_cell.length_a   1.000
_cell.length_b   1.000
_cell.length_c   1.000
_cell.angle_alpha   90.00
_cell.angle_beta   90.00
_cell.angle_gamma   90.00
#
_symmetry.space_group_name_H-M   'P 1'
#
loop_
_entity.id
_entity.type
_entity.pdbx_description
1 polymer ?
#
loop_
_entity_poly.entity_id
_entity_poly.type
_entity_poly.pdbx_seq_one_letter_code
_entity_poly.pdbx_strand_id
1 'polypeptide(L)'
;MTLLFFGSLVLIADPLQSILDAQLSLRPGALLHRLWLSPPLDVYINVYMFNYTNVDEFTAGRAAKLQLQEVGPYVYKEVLSNHNVTYNEPNNTITFVPKREYVFAPERSVGDPKVDRIRAPNIPLMGVTTLASSLSMFAALGLSAIARQLDSQPMLEMSVHDYMWGYEDHLVELASRFVPNWIDFKSFGIMEKLFREGNESNVFNMNLPEPNDKYGARVTDAPRGYTVDSINGERGFKGWDYNEETNGTMCNRIWGSHDATLFPLDMDENDEFFLYRRTFCRRLPVKFNRTTSYNGLDAYEFVMEPDSFDSDVDNTNSSCYCKNKRCLKKGVGSVSPCYYNIPLAITYPHFMHADPSLLEPFEGLQPDEARFTSTFVVQPQLGAPMQGTHLRLQANQVVGKVNFNRMMSPFENMILPLLWVDLNIDVLCLSLRLLIHGIKWGFPLLQWSAALGMLLAGVYQLCSALMLCIWPPTKQFHKVDQVERGTAIQVIGAGLSLATGLRKSSLQLDPEEQLNLLFGGGSIIPKLAKA
;
A
#
# COMPACT_ATOMS: atom_id res chain seq x y z
N MET A 1 1.60 50.26 -9.27
CA MET A 1 2.52 49.79 -8.20
C MET A 1 1.97 48.57 -7.46
N THR A 2 0.73 48.55 -7.00
CA THR A 2 0.14 47.41 -6.26
C THR A 2 0.16 46.11 -7.07
N LEU A 3 -0.25 46.13 -8.35
CA LEU A 3 -0.24 44.91 -9.21
C LEU A 3 1.15 44.38 -9.47
N LEU A 4 2.16 45.26 -9.63
CA LEU A 4 3.55 44.82 -9.76
C LEU A 4 4.05 44.16 -8.47
N PHE A 5 3.72 44.74 -7.32
CA PHE A 5 4.07 44.15 -6.02
C PHE A 5 3.41 42.80 -5.81
N PHE A 6 2.08 42.68 -6.04
CA PHE A 6 1.39 41.39 -5.89
C PHE A 6 1.84 40.34 -6.90
N GLY A 7 2.08 40.73 -8.18
CA GLY A 7 2.61 39.80 -9.17
C GLY A 7 3.99 39.28 -8.78
N SER A 8 4.89 40.15 -8.28
CA SER A 8 6.20 39.73 -7.80
C SER A 8 6.11 38.88 -6.52
N LEU A 9 5.19 39.23 -5.60
CA LEU A 9 4.97 38.48 -4.36
C LEU A 9 4.49 37.05 -4.66
N VAL A 10 3.58 36.86 -5.62
CA VAL A 10 3.10 35.55 -6.05
C VAL A 10 4.24 34.68 -6.60
N LEU A 11 5.18 35.27 -7.32
CA LEU A 11 6.35 34.55 -7.85
C LEU A 11 7.39 34.20 -6.80
N ILE A 12 7.58 35.05 -5.79
CA ILE A 12 8.60 34.86 -4.74
C ILE A 12 8.09 33.95 -3.62
N ALA A 13 6.86 34.18 -3.16
CA ALA A 13 6.29 33.48 -2.01
C ALA A 13 5.67 32.14 -2.37
N ASP A 14 5.46 31.85 -3.64
CA ASP A 14 4.84 30.62 -4.18
C ASP A 14 3.64 30.14 -3.34
N PRO A 15 2.55 30.95 -3.24
CA PRO A 15 1.42 30.65 -2.37
C PRO A 15 0.72 29.35 -2.76
N LEU A 16 0.77 28.98 -4.05
CA LEU A 16 0.18 27.74 -4.53
C LEU A 16 0.93 26.52 -3.97
N GLN A 17 2.27 26.56 -3.96
CA GLN A 17 3.05 25.47 -3.38
C GLN A 17 2.72 25.30 -1.88
N SER A 18 2.60 26.40 -1.14
CA SER A 18 2.20 26.36 0.27
C SER A 18 0.80 25.73 0.48
N ILE A 19 -0.15 26.03 -0.41
CA ILE A 19 -1.49 25.42 -0.38
C ILE A 19 -1.41 23.92 -0.74
N LEU A 20 -0.64 23.56 -1.76
CA LEU A 20 -0.45 22.17 -2.15
C LEU A 20 0.20 21.37 -1.02
N ASP A 21 1.21 21.91 -0.36
CA ASP A 21 1.87 21.26 0.79
C ASP A 21 0.90 20.99 1.93
N ALA A 22 0.04 21.95 2.23
CA ALA A 22 -1.01 21.76 3.23
C ALA A 22 -2.04 20.69 2.81
N GLN A 23 -2.41 20.64 1.52
CA GLN A 23 -3.37 19.67 0.98
C GLN A 23 -2.76 18.27 0.78
N LEU A 24 -1.45 18.16 0.57
CA LEU A 24 -0.70 16.91 0.46
C LEU A 24 -0.20 16.39 1.81
N SER A 25 -0.77 16.86 2.90
CA SER A 25 -0.50 16.38 4.26
C SER A 25 -1.55 15.38 4.74
N LEU A 26 -1.20 14.50 5.69
CA LEU A 26 -2.17 13.62 6.35
C LEU A 26 -2.95 14.29 7.48
N ARG A 27 -2.97 15.62 7.56
CA ARG A 27 -3.75 16.36 8.58
C ARG A 27 -5.24 16.32 8.29
N PRO A 28 -6.11 16.36 9.31
CA PRO A 28 -7.55 16.36 9.13
C PRO A 28 -8.03 17.47 8.18
N GLY A 29 -8.88 17.10 7.22
CA GLY A 29 -9.41 18.03 6.22
C GLY A 29 -8.57 18.20 4.96
N ALA A 30 -7.30 17.80 4.95
CA ALA A 30 -6.45 17.83 3.77
C ALA A 30 -6.90 16.79 2.71
N LEU A 31 -6.56 17.06 1.46
CA LEU A 31 -6.93 16.19 0.33
C LEU A 31 -6.27 14.81 0.46
N LEU A 32 -4.95 14.75 0.74
CA LEU A 32 -4.23 13.49 0.89
C LEU A 32 -4.78 12.66 2.03
N HIS A 33 -5.15 13.29 3.15
CA HIS A 33 -5.78 12.58 4.28
C HIS A 33 -7.09 11.88 3.85
N ARG A 34 -7.96 12.57 3.09
CA ARG A 34 -9.22 11.97 2.59
C ARG A 34 -8.97 10.82 1.62
N LEU A 35 -8.01 10.99 0.70
CA LEU A 35 -7.63 9.93 -0.24
C LEU A 35 -6.99 8.73 0.46
N TRP A 36 -6.22 8.97 1.51
CA TRP A 36 -5.56 7.91 2.28
C TRP A 36 -6.52 7.16 3.21
N LEU A 37 -7.57 7.78 3.73
CA LEU A 37 -8.60 7.09 4.52
C LEU A 37 -9.30 5.99 3.72
N SER A 38 -9.54 6.21 2.44
CA SER A 38 -10.11 5.24 1.50
C SER A 38 -9.49 5.46 0.12
N PRO A 39 -8.34 4.84 -0.16
CA PRO A 39 -7.62 5.08 -1.40
C PRO A 39 -8.46 4.71 -2.63
N PRO A 40 -8.62 5.62 -3.59
CA PRO A 40 -9.36 5.35 -4.83
C PRO A 40 -8.47 4.60 -5.84
N LEU A 41 -7.85 3.51 -5.39
CA LEU A 41 -6.98 2.66 -6.18
C LEU A 41 -7.63 1.30 -6.36
N ASP A 42 -7.63 0.81 -7.58
CA ASP A 42 -8.03 -0.55 -7.88
C ASP A 42 -6.82 -1.48 -7.71
N VAL A 43 -6.73 -2.09 -6.53
CA VAL A 43 -5.70 -3.06 -6.19
C VAL A 43 -6.28 -4.45 -6.36
N TYR A 44 -5.59 -5.31 -7.09
CA TYR A 44 -6.00 -6.69 -7.33
C TYR A 44 -4.95 -7.67 -6.81
N ILE A 45 -5.42 -8.79 -6.30
CA ILE A 45 -4.60 -9.94 -5.95
C ILE A 45 -4.96 -11.06 -6.91
N ASN A 46 -4.06 -11.37 -7.82
CA ASN A 46 -4.16 -12.51 -8.72
C ASN A 46 -3.54 -13.71 -8.03
N VAL A 47 -4.32 -14.75 -7.78
CA VAL A 47 -3.89 -15.96 -7.08
C VAL A 47 -3.75 -17.10 -8.06
N TYR A 48 -2.59 -17.72 -8.08
CA TYR A 48 -2.27 -18.89 -8.90
C TYR A 48 -1.97 -20.08 -7.99
N MET A 49 -2.74 -21.13 -8.12
CA MET A 49 -2.62 -22.35 -7.30
C MET A 49 -1.72 -23.37 -7.98
N PHE A 50 -0.98 -24.16 -7.19
CA PHE A 50 -0.28 -25.34 -7.68
C PHE A 50 -1.12 -26.59 -7.46
N ASN A 51 -1.61 -27.18 -8.54
CA ASN A 51 -2.33 -28.45 -8.53
C ASN A 51 -1.36 -29.62 -8.74
N TYR A 52 -1.33 -30.54 -7.81
CA TYR A 52 -0.46 -31.73 -7.81
C TYR A 52 -1.16 -32.89 -8.52
N THR A 53 -0.73 -33.21 -9.74
CA THR A 53 -1.48 -34.13 -10.63
C THR A 53 -1.11 -35.60 -10.49
N ASN A 54 0.11 -35.95 -10.02
CA ASN A 54 0.61 -37.33 -9.98
C ASN A 54 1.00 -37.82 -8.58
N VAL A 55 0.32 -37.36 -7.54
CA VAL A 55 0.69 -37.66 -6.13
C VAL A 55 0.69 -39.16 -5.86
N ASP A 56 -0.25 -39.92 -6.42
CA ASP A 56 -0.38 -41.37 -6.17
C ASP A 56 0.76 -42.16 -6.80
N GLU A 57 1.24 -41.75 -7.96
CA GLU A 57 2.40 -42.31 -8.63
C GLU A 57 3.68 -42.00 -7.87
N PHE A 58 3.83 -40.74 -7.41
CA PHE A 58 4.97 -40.28 -6.65
C PHE A 58 5.08 -41.00 -5.29
N THR A 59 4.01 -41.04 -4.53
CA THR A 59 3.99 -41.68 -3.21
C THR A 59 4.15 -43.18 -3.28
N ALA A 60 3.74 -43.81 -4.40
CA ALA A 60 3.99 -45.24 -4.68
C ALA A 60 5.39 -45.51 -5.25
N GLY A 61 6.25 -44.52 -5.42
CA GLY A 61 7.58 -44.62 -5.98
C GLY A 61 7.62 -44.94 -7.49
N ARG A 62 6.51 -44.75 -8.21
CA ARG A 62 6.44 -44.95 -9.65
C ARG A 62 6.83 -43.72 -10.46
N ALA A 63 6.72 -42.55 -9.86
CA ALA A 63 7.19 -41.28 -10.42
C ALA A 63 8.36 -40.75 -9.57
N ALA A 64 9.42 -40.26 -10.22
CA ALA A 64 10.57 -39.67 -9.54
C ALA A 64 10.34 -38.22 -9.13
N LYS A 65 9.42 -37.53 -9.77
CA LYS A 65 9.11 -36.12 -9.54
C LYS A 65 7.60 -35.89 -9.37
N LEU A 66 7.26 -34.88 -8.59
CA LEU A 66 5.91 -34.35 -8.50
C LEU A 66 5.61 -33.46 -9.71
N GLN A 67 4.46 -33.68 -10.33
CA GLN A 67 3.99 -32.88 -11.44
C GLN A 67 3.05 -31.78 -10.92
N LEU A 68 3.42 -30.54 -11.19
CA LEU A 68 2.67 -29.35 -10.79
C LEU A 68 2.05 -28.69 -12.02
N GLN A 69 0.75 -28.41 -11.90
CA GLN A 69 0.02 -27.60 -12.85
C GLN A 69 -0.35 -26.28 -12.19
N GLU A 70 0.08 -25.16 -12.77
CA GLU A 70 -0.37 -23.83 -12.35
C GLU A 70 -1.83 -23.62 -12.81
N VAL A 71 -2.71 -23.27 -11.88
CA VAL A 71 -4.14 -22.99 -12.12
C VAL A 71 -4.46 -21.59 -11.59
N GLY A 72 -5.00 -20.73 -12.44
CA GLY A 72 -5.30 -19.34 -12.11
C GLY A 72 -5.19 -18.42 -13.33
N PRO A 73 -5.39 -17.10 -13.16
CA PRO A 73 -5.58 -16.43 -11.87
C PRO A 73 -7.00 -16.53 -11.32
N TYR A 74 -7.13 -16.66 -10.01
CA TYR A 74 -8.35 -16.31 -9.28
C TYR A 74 -8.14 -14.93 -8.69
N VAL A 75 -8.95 -13.96 -9.11
CA VAL A 75 -8.69 -12.56 -8.87
C VAL A 75 -9.60 -12.01 -7.78
N TYR A 76 -8.99 -11.30 -6.83
CA TYR A 76 -9.70 -10.60 -5.76
C TYR A 76 -9.33 -9.12 -5.75
N LYS A 77 -10.33 -8.25 -5.66
CA LYS A 77 -10.13 -6.82 -5.44
C LYS A 77 -9.90 -6.56 -3.95
N GLU A 78 -8.78 -5.94 -3.62
CA GLU A 78 -8.51 -5.44 -2.26
C GLU A 78 -9.18 -4.08 -2.08
N VAL A 79 -10.00 -3.95 -1.05
CA VAL A 79 -10.59 -2.67 -0.63
C VAL A 79 -9.96 -2.29 0.71
N LEU A 80 -9.17 -1.22 0.68
CA LEU A 80 -8.48 -0.69 1.86
C LEU A 80 -9.25 0.50 2.45
N SER A 81 -9.38 0.54 3.77
CA SER A 81 -9.85 1.71 4.51
C SER A 81 -9.10 1.84 5.84
N ASN A 82 -8.75 3.07 6.22
CA ASN A 82 -8.04 3.36 7.46
C ASN A 82 -9.01 3.93 8.50
N HIS A 83 -9.08 3.29 9.66
CA HIS A 83 -10.02 3.61 10.74
C HIS A 83 -9.30 4.05 12.00
N ASN A 84 -10.05 4.62 12.97
CA ASN A 84 -9.57 5.01 14.29
C ASN A 84 -8.32 5.89 14.24
N VAL A 85 -8.32 6.85 13.30
CA VAL A 85 -7.18 7.71 13.04
C VAL A 85 -7.02 8.74 14.16
N THR A 86 -5.85 8.77 14.79
CA THR A 86 -5.49 9.75 15.82
C THR A 86 -4.11 10.34 15.56
N TYR A 87 -3.95 11.62 15.87
CA TYR A 87 -2.70 12.36 15.68
C TYR A 87 -2.01 12.56 17.02
N ASN A 88 -0.71 12.30 17.05
CA ASN A 88 0.16 12.61 18.18
C ASN A 88 1.10 13.74 17.77
N GLU A 89 0.69 14.99 18.01
CA GLU A 89 1.46 16.17 17.63
C GLU A 89 2.85 16.21 18.30
N PRO A 90 3.02 15.90 19.60
CA PRO A 90 4.33 15.91 20.22
C PRO A 90 5.37 15.02 19.57
N ASN A 91 4.95 13.88 19.02
CA ASN A 91 5.84 12.90 18.39
C ASN A 91 5.79 12.96 16.85
N ASN A 92 4.99 13.86 16.26
CA ASN A 92 4.73 13.96 14.83
C ASN A 92 4.36 12.61 14.19
N THR A 93 3.44 11.87 14.83
CA THR A 93 3.00 10.56 14.37
C THR A 93 1.48 10.47 14.21
N ILE A 94 1.03 9.51 13.41
CA ILE A 94 -0.37 9.18 13.20
C ILE A 94 -0.60 7.70 13.53
N THR A 95 -1.64 7.44 14.32
CA THR A 95 -2.05 6.09 14.69
C THR A 95 -3.33 5.74 13.96
N PHE A 96 -3.43 4.54 13.39
CA PHE A 96 -4.59 4.10 12.63
C PHE A 96 -4.70 2.57 12.60
N VAL A 97 -5.87 2.09 12.18
CA VAL A 97 -6.17 0.67 11.96
C VAL A 97 -6.55 0.45 10.51
N PRO A 98 -5.68 -0.16 9.67
CA PRO A 98 -6.03 -0.51 8.30
C PRO A 98 -6.99 -1.69 8.28
N LYS A 99 -8.08 -1.55 7.55
CA LYS A 99 -9.04 -2.63 7.28
C LYS A 99 -8.97 -2.98 5.80
N ARG A 100 -8.73 -4.26 5.50
CA ARG A 100 -8.69 -4.78 4.14
C ARG A 100 -9.80 -5.81 3.94
N GLU A 101 -10.55 -5.64 2.87
CA GLU A 101 -11.58 -6.58 2.44
C GLU A 101 -11.21 -7.09 1.05
N TYR A 102 -11.49 -8.37 0.79
CA TYR A 102 -11.17 -9.03 -0.48
C TYR A 102 -12.46 -9.47 -1.15
N VAL A 103 -12.73 -8.89 -2.31
CA VAL A 103 -13.94 -9.14 -3.10
C VAL A 103 -13.57 -9.91 -4.36
N PHE A 104 -14.18 -11.08 -4.57
CA PHE A 104 -13.93 -11.90 -5.76
C PHE A 104 -14.34 -11.14 -7.03
N ALA A 105 -13.48 -11.16 -8.05
CA ALA A 105 -13.68 -10.54 -9.37
C ALA A 105 -13.82 -11.63 -10.45
N PRO A 106 -15.03 -12.13 -10.70
CA PRO A 106 -15.24 -13.26 -11.62
C PRO A 106 -14.87 -12.92 -13.07
N GLU A 107 -15.06 -11.66 -13.48
CA GLU A 107 -14.76 -11.18 -14.83
C GLU A 107 -13.26 -11.17 -15.18
N ARG A 108 -12.40 -11.29 -14.15
CA ARG A 108 -10.93 -11.32 -14.27
C ARG A 108 -10.35 -12.68 -13.96
N SER A 109 -11.18 -13.60 -13.47
CA SER A 109 -10.78 -14.93 -13.01
C SER A 109 -10.91 -15.96 -14.11
N VAL A 110 -10.05 -17.00 -14.06
CA VAL A 110 -10.06 -18.11 -15.04
C VAL A 110 -11.29 -19.01 -14.89
N GLY A 111 -11.90 -19.05 -13.71
CA GLY A 111 -13.05 -19.90 -13.38
C GLY A 111 -13.68 -19.53 -12.04
N ASP A 112 -14.56 -20.40 -11.54
CA ASP A 112 -15.18 -20.24 -10.23
C ASP A 112 -14.40 -21.05 -9.18
N PRO A 113 -13.72 -20.41 -8.21
CA PRO A 113 -12.92 -21.10 -7.20
C PRO A 113 -13.75 -22.04 -6.31
N LYS A 114 -15.08 -21.90 -6.26
CA LYS A 114 -15.98 -22.80 -5.53
C LYS A 114 -16.24 -24.12 -6.25
N VAL A 115 -16.10 -24.12 -7.57
CA VAL A 115 -16.34 -25.27 -8.44
C VAL A 115 -15.03 -25.96 -8.81
N ASP A 116 -14.01 -25.17 -9.13
CA ASP A 116 -12.71 -25.66 -9.55
C ASP A 116 -12.01 -26.41 -8.41
N ARG A 117 -11.50 -27.59 -8.69
CA ARG A 117 -10.86 -28.46 -7.70
C ARG A 117 -9.37 -28.58 -7.95
N ILE A 118 -8.62 -28.64 -6.86
CA ILE A 118 -7.17 -28.86 -6.85
C ILE A 118 -6.80 -29.95 -5.86
N ARG A 119 -5.66 -30.59 -6.09
CA ARG A 119 -4.99 -31.43 -5.13
C ARG A 119 -3.75 -30.69 -4.61
N ALA A 120 -3.71 -30.41 -3.31
CA ALA A 120 -2.71 -29.54 -2.70
C ALA A 120 -2.25 -30.06 -1.32
N PRO A 121 -1.08 -29.64 -0.81
CA PRO A 121 -0.53 -30.08 0.47
C PRO A 121 -1.48 -29.75 1.65
N ASN A 122 -1.65 -30.70 2.56
CA ASN A 122 -2.33 -30.48 3.85
C ASN A 122 -1.40 -29.69 4.78
N ILE A 123 -1.56 -28.37 4.78
CA ILE A 123 -0.68 -27.46 5.54
C ILE A 123 -0.74 -27.76 7.05
N PRO A 124 -1.91 -27.93 7.71
CA PRO A 124 -1.98 -28.31 9.11
C PRO A 124 -1.22 -29.59 9.42
N LEU A 125 -1.47 -30.68 8.69
CA LEU A 125 -0.82 -31.97 8.94
C LEU A 125 0.70 -31.88 8.72
N MET A 126 1.13 -31.35 7.58
CA MET A 126 2.56 -31.24 7.24
C MET A 126 3.29 -30.31 8.19
N GLY A 127 2.68 -29.20 8.51
CA GLY A 127 3.23 -28.20 9.41
C GLY A 127 3.42 -28.73 10.83
N VAL A 128 2.36 -29.29 11.42
CA VAL A 128 2.41 -29.79 12.79
C VAL A 128 3.32 -31.03 12.89
N THR A 129 3.33 -31.93 11.88
CA THR A 129 4.22 -33.08 11.85
C THR A 129 5.69 -32.65 11.79
N THR A 130 6.02 -31.68 10.94
CA THR A 130 7.37 -31.12 10.84
C THR A 130 7.78 -30.44 12.14
N LEU A 131 6.89 -29.65 12.75
CA LEU A 131 7.15 -28.99 14.03
C LEU A 131 7.37 -30.01 15.14
N ALA A 132 6.50 -31.01 15.28
CA ALA A 132 6.62 -32.06 16.29
C ALA A 132 7.94 -32.83 16.18
N SER A 133 8.39 -33.13 14.95
CA SER A 133 9.68 -33.78 14.71
C SER A 133 10.87 -32.95 15.20
N SER A 134 10.77 -31.62 15.15
CA SER A 134 11.80 -30.72 15.63
C SER A 134 11.84 -30.59 17.16
N LEU A 135 10.75 -30.92 17.85
CA LEU A 135 10.63 -30.87 19.32
C LEU A 135 11.12 -32.17 19.96
N SER A 136 10.51 -33.30 19.60
CA SER A 136 10.93 -34.61 20.09
C SER A 136 10.36 -35.76 19.25
N MET A 137 11.05 -36.90 19.25
CA MET A 137 10.60 -38.13 18.59
C MET A 137 9.25 -38.63 19.19
N PHE A 138 9.04 -38.48 20.50
CA PHE A 138 7.80 -38.90 21.14
C PHE A 138 6.61 -38.07 20.73
N ALA A 139 6.78 -36.73 20.63
CA ALA A 139 5.77 -35.83 20.10
C ALA A 139 5.41 -36.18 18.67
N ALA A 140 6.41 -36.44 17.83
CA ALA A 140 6.25 -36.80 16.43
C ALA A 140 5.48 -38.12 16.26
N LEU A 141 5.84 -39.18 17.02
CA LEU A 141 5.12 -40.47 16.99
C LEU A 141 3.70 -40.38 17.51
N GLY A 142 3.50 -39.63 18.60
CA GLY A 142 2.17 -39.39 19.17
C GLY A 142 1.25 -38.68 18.17
N LEU A 143 1.73 -37.60 17.55
CA LEU A 143 0.97 -36.88 16.51
C LEU A 143 0.69 -37.76 15.29
N SER A 144 1.65 -38.60 14.86
CA SER A 144 1.44 -39.53 13.74
C SER A 144 0.35 -40.56 14.03
N ALA A 145 0.25 -41.02 15.29
CA ALA A 145 -0.83 -41.90 15.70
C ALA A 145 -2.19 -41.21 15.67
N ILE A 146 -2.27 -39.97 16.16
CA ILE A 146 -3.48 -39.13 16.12
C ILE A 146 -3.88 -38.87 14.67
N ALA A 147 -2.97 -38.42 13.82
CA ALA A 147 -3.24 -38.13 12.41
C ALA A 147 -3.78 -39.35 11.66
N ARG A 148 -3.23 -40.56 11.97
CA ARG A 148 -3.73 -41.82 11.41
C ARG A 148 -5.13 -42.16 11.90
N GLN A 149 -5.44 -41.92 13.18
CA GLN A 149 -6.78 -42.16 13.73
C GLN A 149 -7.82 -41.21 13.13
N LEU A 150 -7.41 -40.00 12.78
CA LEU A 150 -8.25 -38.98 12.14
C LEU A 150 -8.31 -39.14 10.60
N ASP A 151 -7.66 -40.17 10.04
CA ASP A 151 -7.52 -40.39 8.59
C ASP A 151 -7.02 -39.16 7.82
N SER A 152 -6.15 -38.36 8.47
CA SER A 152 -5.60 -37.14 7.86
C SER A 152 -4.60 -37.49 6.78
N GLN A 153 -4.83 -37.01 5.56
CA GLN A 153 -4.00 -37.29 4.38
C GLN A 153 -3.02 -36.13 4.15
N PRO A 154 -1.79 -36.40 3.66
CA PRO A 154 -0.79 -35.36 3.38
C PRO A 154 -1.15 -34.47 2.20
N MET A 155 -1.96 -34.95 1.27
CA MET A 155 -2.51 -34.16 0.17
C MET A 155 -4.02 -34.18 0.22
N LEU A 156 -4.63 -33.01 0.04
CA LEU A 156 -6.08 -32.82 0.06
C LEU A 156 -6.60 -32.50 -1.33
N GLU A 157 -7.77 -33.06 -1.67
CA GLU A 157 -8.50 -32.71 -2.86
C GLU A 157 -9.76 -31.93 -2.47
N MET A 158 -9.81 -30.63 -2.82
CA MET A 158 -10.93 -29.76 -2.47
C MET A 158 -11.12 -28.62 -3.48
N SER A 159 -12.12 -27.78 -3.25
CA SER A 159 -12.30 -26.58 -4.05
C SER A 159 -11.16 -25.59 -3.80
N VAL A 160 -10.83 -24.81 -4.83
CA VAL A 160 -9.84 -23.71 -4.70
C VAL A 160 -10.28 -22.72 -3.64
N HIS A 161 -11.59 -22.44 -3.57
CA HIS A 161 -12.15 -21.53 -2.56
C HIS A 161 -11.90 -22.03 -1.14
N ASP A 162 -12.19 -23.29 -0.86
CA ASP A 162 -12.04 -23.83 0.50
C ASP A 162 -10.57 -23.84 0.91
N TYR A 163 -9.67 -24.22 0.03
CA TYR A 163 -8.23 -24.19 0.30
C TYR A 163 -7.71 -22.78 0.60
N MET A 164 -8.23 -21.78 -0.10
CA MET A 164 -7.83 -20.38 0.11
C MET A 164 -8.45 -19.77 1.37
N TRP A 165 -9.76 -19.93 1.57
CA TRP A 165 -10.52 -19.14 2.54
C TRP A 165 -10.97 -19.89 3.77
N GLY A 166 -10.91 -21.21 3.76
CA GLY A 166 -11.12 -22.02 4.95
C GLY A 166 -11.82 -23.35 4.68
N TYR A 167 -11.17 -24.41 5.11
CA TYR A 167 -11.72 -25.76 5.20
C TYR A 167 -11.62 -26.27 6.65
N GLU A 168 -12.53 -27.17 7.00
CA GLU A 168 -12.49 -27.86 8.29
C GLU A 168 -11.41 -28.96 8.24
N ASP A 169 -10.50 -28.94 9.20
CA ASP A 169 -9.46 -29.97 9.37
C ASP A 169 -9.54 -30.54 10.79
N HIS A 170 -9.61 -31.84 10.91
CA HIS A 170 -9.78 -32.52 12.20
C HIS A 170 -8.60 -32.30 13.16
N LEU A 171 -7.38 -32.09 12.65
CA LEU A 171 -6.22 -31.77 13.49
C LEU A 171 -6.31 -30.34 14.03
N VAL A 172 -6.79 -29.40 13.21
CA VAL A 172 -7.02 -28.00 13.62
C VAL A 172 -8.15 -27.95 14.65
N GLU A 173 -9.24 -28.66 14.43
CA GLU A 173 -10.35 -28.74 15.39
C GLU A 173 -9.87 -29.33 16.72
N LEU A 174 -9.11 -30.42 16.68
CA LEU A 174 -8.54 -31.03 17.88
C LEU A 174 -7.60 -30.05 18.61
N ALA A 175 -6.69 -29.42 17.88
CA ALA A 175 -5.74 -28.44 18.42
C ALA A 175 -6.46 -27.25 19.08
N SER A 176 -7.51 -26.73 18.46
CA SER A 176 -8.30 -25.62 19.02
C SER A 176 -8.99 -25.97 20.35
N ARG A 177 -9.27 -27.26 20.61
CA ARG A 177 -9.84 -27.74 21.88
C ARG A 177 -8.78 -27.94 22.95
N PHE A 178 -7.60 -28.47 22.60
CA PHE A 178 -6.57 -28.84 23.58
C PHE A 178 -5.55 -27.73 23.85
N VAL A 179 -5.29 -26.85 22.88
CA VAL A 179 -4.34 -25.74 22.98
C VAL A 179 -4.95 -24.43 22.47
N PRO A 180 -6.11 -23.98 23.00
CA PRO A 180 -6.85 -22.83 22.49
C PRO A 180 -6.06 -21.52 22.59
N ASN A 181 -5.10 -21.43 23.51
CA ASN A 181 -4.21 -20.27 23.63
C ASN A 181 -3.18 -20.17 22.47
N TRP A 182 -3.01 -21.23 21.70
CA TRP A 182 -2.09 -21.29 20.55
C TRP A 182 -2.85 -21.37 19.23
N ILE A 183 -3.93 -22.17 19.15
CA ILE A 183 -4.78 -22.32 17.97
C ILE A 183 -6.21 -21.91 18.36
N ASP A 184 -6.60 -20.70 18.00
CA ASP A 184 -7.90 -20.08 18.32
C ASP A 184 -8.94 -20.20 17.18
N PHE A 185 -8.58 -20.86 16.10
CA PHE A 185 -9.41 -21.05 14.92
C PHE A 185 -9.78 -22.53 14.70
N LYS A 186 -10.91 -22.79 14.02
CA LYS A 186 -11.44 -24.14 13.76
C LYS A 186 -11.29 -24.57 12.30
N SER A 187 -11.16 -23.61 11.39
CA SER A 187 -10.92 -23.83 9.97
C SER A 187 -9.59 -23.25 9.54
N PHE A 188 -8.99 -23.81 8.49
CA PHE A 188 -7.73 -23.33 7.95
C PHE A 188 -7.90 -22.95 6.49
N GLY A 189 -7.51 -21.74 6.13
CA GLY A 189 -7.42 -21.26 4.76
C GLY A 189 -6.13 -20.47 4.57
N ILE A 190 -5.36 -20.78 3.52
CA ILE A 190 -4.05 -20.16 3.36
C ILE A 190 -4.15 -18.64 3.12
N MET A 191 -5.06 -18.20 2.25
CA MET A 191 -5.27 -16.76 1.99
C MET A 191 -5.91 -16.06 3.18
N GLU A 192 -6.81 -16.75 3.90
CA GLU A 192 -7.35 -16.23 5.14
C GLU A 192 -6.23 -15.93 6.15
N LYS A 193 -5.28 -16.85 6.32
CA LYS A 193 -4.17 -16.65 7.28
C LYS A 193 -3.13 -15.65 6.78
N LEU A 194 -2.90 -15.57 5.47
CA LEU A 194 -1.92 -14.65 4.90
C LEU A 194 -2.43 -13.21 4.81
N PHE A 195 -3.69 -13.00 4.46
CA PHE A 195 -4.20 -11.69 4.08
C PHE A 195 -5.31 -11.16 4.99
N ARG A 196 -6.10 -12.03 5.61
CA ARG A 196 -7.08 -11.59 6.59
C ARG A 196 -6.37 -11.34 7.91
N GLU A 197 -6.40 -10.10 8.37
CA GLU A 197 -5.94 -9.76 9.71
C GLU A 197 -6.84 -10.48 10.70
N GLY A 198 -6.23 -11.21 11.67
CA GLY A 198 -6.96 -11.96 12.69
C GLY A 198 -7.90 -11.07 13.51
N ASN A 199 -8.57 -11.62 14.52
CA ASN A 199 -9.53 -10.91 15.38
C ASN A 199 -8.94 -9.68 16.08
N GLU A 200 -7.62 -9.54 16.14
CA GLU A 200 -6.93 -8.36 16.67
C GLU A 200 -6.63 -7.37 15.54
N SER A 201 -7.24 -6.21 15.63
CA SER A 201 -6.95 -5.08 14.75
C SER A 201 -5.49 -4.67 14.92
N ASN A 202 -4.70 -4.68 13.84
CA ASN A 202 -3.34 -4.17 13.88
C ASN A 202 -3.37 -2.64 13.95
N VAL A 203 -2.90 -2.11 15.07
CA VAL A 203 -2.76 -0.66 15.28
C VAL A 203 -1.40 -0.23 14.76
N PHE A 204 -1.39 0.52 13.68
CA PHE A 204 -0.18 1.12 13.12
C PHE A 204 0.07 2.49 13.75
N ASN A 205 1.33 2.76 14.09
CA ASN A 205 1.83 4.09 14.38
C ASN A 205 2.86 4.45 13.30
N MET A 206 2.66 5.57 12.60
CA MET A 206 3.44 5.98 11.44
C MET A 206 3.98 7.38 11.63
N ASN A 207 5.24 7.60 11.28
CA ASN A 207 5.89 8.91 11.31
C ASN A 207 5.33 9.81 10.19
N LEU A 208 5.04 11.05 10.52
CA LEU A 208 4.68 12.05 9.53
C LEU A 208 5.92 12.78 9.02
N PRO A 209 5.92 13.31 7.78
CA PRO A 209 7.00 14.14 7.29
C PRO A 209 7.21 15.37 8.17
N GLU A 210 8.46 15.72 8.43
CA GLU A 210 8.78 16.99 9.06
C GLU A 210 8.56 18.15 8.08
N PRO A 211 8.12 19.32 8.56
CA PRO A 211 7.85 20.47 7.68
C PRO A 211 9.04 20.92 6.82
N ASN A 212 10.26 20.58 7.21
CA ASN A 212 11.51 20.99 6.56
C ASN A 212 12.14 19.88 5.69
N ASP A 213 11.58 18.66 5.65
CA ASP A 213 12.15 17.53 4.89
C ASP A 213 12.20 17.78 3.38
N LYS A 214 11.42 18.73 2.86
CA LYS A 214 11.39 19.07 1.42
C LYS A 214 12.63 19.82 0.90
N TYR A 215 13.47 20.37 1.77
CA TYR A 215 14.58 21.26 1.37
C TYR A 215 15.98 20.72 1.69
N GLY A 216 16.15 19.41 1.68
CA GLY A 216 17.46 18.82 1.40
C GLY A 216 18.46 18.72 2.57
N ALA A 217 18.05 18.90 3.80
CA ALA A 217 18.86 18.49 4.94
C ALA A 217 18.33 17.14 5.43
N ARG A 218 18.75 16.02 4.82
CA ARG A 218 18.59 14.70 5.45
C ARG A 218 19.27 14.77 6.82
N VAL A 219 18.47 14.90 7.87
CA VAL A 219 18.94 14.61 9.21
C VAL A 219 19.15 13.10 9.24
N THR A 220 20.38 12.64 9.18
CA THR A 220 20.78 11.25 9.02
C THR A 220 20.19 10.27 10.04
N ASP A 221 19.60 10.78 11.11
CA ASP A 221 19.05 9.99 12.22
C ASP A 221 17.52 10.16 12.43
N ALA A 222 16.86 11.04 11.70
CA ALA A 222 15.40 11.20 11.80
C ALA A 222 14.67 10.15 10.96
N PRO A 223 13.56 9.57 11.46
CA PRO A 223 12.74 8.66 10.65
C PRO A 223 12.12 9.44 9.49
N ARG A 224 12.24 8.90 8.27
CA ARG A 224 11.60 9.51 7.08
C ARG A 224 10.09 9.52 7.24
N GLY A 225 9.43 10.47 6.62
CA GLY A 225 8.00 10.58 6.59
C GLY A 225 7.33 9.33 5.99
N TYR A 226 6.16 8.98 6.50
CA TYR A 226 5.36 7.82 6.15
C TYR A 226 6.04 6.47 6.43
N THR A 227 7.02 6.43 7.32
CA THR A 227 7.59 5.18 7.83
C THR A 227 6.83 4.69 9.05
N VAL A 228 6.67 3.39 9.17
CA VAL A 228 6.12 2.75 10.36
C VAL A 228 7.07 2.99 11.53
N ASP A 229 6.54 3.52 12.64
CA ASP A 229 7.25 3.56 13.93
C ASP A 229 7.01 2.27 14.71
N SER A 230 5.75 1.84 14.83
CA SER A 230 5.42 0.62 15.56
C SER A 230 4.10 0.01 15.06
N ILE A 231 3.91 -1.28 15.33
CA ILE A 231 2.64 -1.99 15.10
C ILE A 231 2.25 -2.67 16.41
N ASN A 232 1.05 -2.38 16.92
CA ASN A 232 0.58 -2.82 18.24
C ASN A 232 1.56 -2.45 19.38
N GLY A 233 2.25 -1.31 19.24
CA GLY A 233 3.28 -0.84 20.17
C GLY A 233 4.65 -1.51 20.02
N GLU A 234 4.80 -2.48 19.11
CA GLU A 234 6.05 -3.19 18.88
C GLU A 234 6.83 -2.55 17.72
N ARG A 235 8.10 -2.27 17.93
CA ARG A 235 9.01 -1.69 16.92
C ARG A 235 9.77 -2.74 16.13
N GLY A 236 9.65 -4.01 16.49
CA GLY A 236 10.29 -5.12 15.81
C GLY A 236 9.60 -6.46 16.04
N PHE A 237 10.13 -7.49 15.42
CA PHE A 237 9.59 -8.84 15.47
C PHE A 237 10.12 -9.62 16.67
N LYS A 238 9.31 -9.83 17.71
CA LYS A 238 9.66 -10.72 18.83
C LYS A 238 9.97 -12.14 18.38
N GLY A 239 9.27 -12.62 17.36
CA GLY A 239 9.50 -13.95 16.78
C GLY A 239 10.86 -14.11 16.08
N TRP A 240 11.53 -13.01 15.75
CA TRP A 240 12.89 -12.93 15.24
C TRP A 240 13.87 -12.34 16.25
N ASP A 241 13.61 -12.53 17.55
CA ASP A 241 14.47 -12.12 18.67
C ASP A 241 14.77 -10.60 18.72
N TYR A 242 13.79 -9.77 18.31
CA TYR A 242 13.91 -8.32 18.47
C TYR A 242 13.98 -7.94 19.95
N ASN A 243 14.93 -7.10 20.29
CA ASN A 243 15.08 -6.52 21.62
C ASN A 243 15.11 -4.98 21.51
N GLU A 244 14.24 -4.31 22.25
CA GLU A 244 14.13 -2.85 22.26
C GLU A 244 15.37 -2.16 22.84
N GLU A 245 16.02 -2.75 23.85
CA GLU A 245 17.21 -2.17 24.47
C GLU A 245 18.38 -2.02 23.50
N THR A 246 18.47 -2.93 22.53
CA THR A 246 19.52 -2.93 21.50
C THR A 246 19.05 -2.34 20.17
N ASN A 247 17.79 -1.86 20.08
CA ASN A 247 17.12 -1.48 18.82
C ASN A 247 17.12 -2.57 17.73
N GLY A 248 17.39 -3.81 18.12
CA GLY A 248 17.42 -4.94 17.22
C GLY A 248 18.49 -4.84 16.13
N THR A 249 18.29 -5.61 15.07
CA THR A 249 19.14 -5.62 13.86
C THR A 249 18.32 -5.22 12.64
N MET A 250 18.98 -5.01 11.49
CA MET A 250 18.28 -4.66 10.24
C MET A 250 17.22 -5.70 9.86
N CYS A 251 17.38 -6.97 10.21
CA CYS A 251 16.46 -8.02 9.82
C CYS A 251 15.24 -8.18 10.73
N ASN A 252 15.29 -7.76 12.00
CA ASN A 252 14.18 -8.00 12.95
C ASN A 252 13.43 -6.74 13.39
N ARG A 253 13.80 -5.55 12.95
CA ARG A 253 13.08 -4.32 13.23
C ARG A 253 11.98 -4.06 12.21
N ILE A 254 10.84 -3.49 12.65
CA ILE A 254 9.73 -3.02 11.81
C ILE A 254 9.87 -1.54 11.51
N TRP A 255 10.29 -0.77 12.50
CA TRP A 255 10.39 0.68 12.39
C TRP A 255 11.31 1.10 11.23
N GLY A 256 10.95 2.22 10.59
CA GLY A 256 11.63 2.72 9.40
C GLY A 256 11.27 1.98 8.10
N SER A 257 10.27 1.09 8.13
CA SER A 257 9.72 0.45 6.93
C SER A 257 8.47 1.19 6.44
N HIS A 258 8.11 1.00 5.18
CA HIS A 258 6.85 1.51 4.60
C HIS A 258 5.81 0.39 4.48
N ASP A 259 4.55 0.72 4.69
CA ASP A 259 3.43 -0.23 4.52
C ASP A 259 2.97 -0.38 3.05
N ALA A 260 3.69 0.25 2.11
CA ALA A 260 3.43 0.33 0.68
C ALA A 260 2.17 1.14 0.29
N THR A 261 1.57 1.90 1.21
CA THR A 261 0.44 2.79 0.89
C THR A 261 0.89 4.21 0.58
N LEU A 262 1.92 4.70 1.27
CA LEU A 262 2.55 6.00 1.04
C LEU A 262 4.07 5.90 1.15
N PHE A 263 4.74 6.73 0.35
CA PHE A 263 6.19 6.88 0.30
C PHE A 263 6.58 8.34 0.52
N PRO A 264 7.83 8.63 0.91
CA PRO A 264 8.31 10.00 1.07
C PRO A 264 8.15 10.82 -0.21
N LEU A 265 7.92 12.13 -0.07
CA LEU A 265 7.82 13.05 -1.21
C LEU A 265 9.19 13.54 -1.71
N ASP A 266 10.26 13.24 -0.98
CA ASP A 266 11.66 13.62 -1.24
C ASP A 266 12.50 12.47 -1.82
N MET A 267 11.85 11.53 -2.51
CA MET A 267 12.52 10.36 -3.12
C MET A 267 13.53 10.76 -4.18
N ASP A 268 14.67 10.07 -4.22
CA ASP A 268 15.67 10.18 -5.27
C ASP A 268 16.15 8.80 -5.79
N GLU A 269 16.98 8.82 -6.82
CA GLU A 269 17.51 7.63 -7.49
C GLU A 269 18.46 6.78 -6.62
N ASN A 270 18.93 7.30 -5.48
CA ASN A 270 19.81 6.59 -4.55
C ASN A 270 19.03 5.97 -3.40
N ASP A 271 17.71 6.10 -3.39
CA ASP A 271 16.89 5.64 -2.30
C ASP A 271 16.71 4.12 -2.30
N GLU A 272 16.85 3.56 -1.12
CA GLU A 272 16.46 2.21 -0.78
C GLU A 272 15.33 2.27 0.24
N PHE A 273 14.26 1.53 -0.01
CA PHE A 273 13.14 1.42 0.90
C PHE A 273 13.01 0.01 1.43
N PHE A 274 12.44 -0.10 2.62
CA PHE A 274 12.04 -1.38 3.17
C PHE A 274 10.52 -1.44 3.23
N LEU A 275 9.94 -2.40 2.53
CA LEU A 275 8.51 -2.65 2.59
C LEU A 275 8.21 -3.64 3.70
N TYR A 276 7.15 -3.38 4.45
CA TYR A 276 6.66 -4.27 5.47
C TYR A 276 5.16 -4.48 5.35
N ARG A 277 4.78 -5.74 5.26
CA ARG A 277 3.43 -6.23 5.57
C ARG A 277 3.56 -7.43 6.49
N ARG A 278 2.64 -7.60 7.43
CA ARG A 278 2.63 -8.75 8.37
C ARG A 278 2.73 -10.09 7.64
N THR A 279 2.08 -10.19 6.48
CA THR A 279 2.11 -11.36 5.59
C THR A 279 3.53 -11.85 5.27
N PHE A 280 4.50 -10.96 5.16
CA PHE A 280 5.87 -11.33 4.76
C PHE A 280 6.74 -11.75 5.93
N CYS A 281 6.32 -11.41 7.17
CA CYS A 281 7.07 -11.67 8.39
C CYS A 281 8.53 -11.19 8.36
N ARG A 282 8.84 -10.28 7.45
CA ARG A 282 10.15 -9.66 7.25
C ARG A 282 10.03 -8.35 6.50
N ARG A 283 11.08 -7.58 6.54
CA ARG A 283 11.22 -6.40 5.68
C ARG A 283 11.74 -6.83 4.33
N LEU A 284 11.14 -6.28 3.27
CA LEU A 284 11.56 -6.53 1.89
C LEU A 284 12.29 -5.29 1.36
N PRO A 285 13.58 -5.38 1.03
CA PRO A 285 14.32 -4.28 0.45
C PRO A 285 13.89 -4.05 -1.01
N VAL A 286 13.68 -2.78 -1.38
CA VAL A 286 13.47 -2.36 -2.76
C VAL A 286 14.42 -1.23 -3.10
N LYS A 287 15.02 -1.30 -4.28
CA LYS A 287 15.99 -0.33 -4.80
C LYS A 287 15.49 0.33 -6.05
N PHE A 288 15.90 1.59 -6.27
CA PHE A 288 15.63 2.30 -7.50
C PHE A 288 16.18 1.54 -8.71
N ASN A 289 15.36 1.40 -9.74
CA ASN A 289 15.73 0.77 -11.01
C ASN A 289 15.83 1.80 -12.14
N ARG A 290 14.75 2.57 -12.35
CA ARG A 290 14.69 3.57 -13.42
C ARG A 290 13.58 4.58 -13.19
N THR A 291 13.70 5.70 -13.89
CA THR A 291 12.60 6.64 -14.10
C THR A 291 11.72 6.11 -15.24
N THR A 292 10.43 6.16 -15.06
CA THR A 292 9.43 5.71 -16.05
C THR A 292 8.28 6.71 -16.14
N SER A 293 7.36 6.49 -17.06
CA SER A 293 6.14 7.30 -17.15
C SER A 293 4.94 6.44 -17.51
N TYR A 294 3.82 6.69 -16.84
CA TYR A 294 2.55 6.06 -17.12
C TYR A 294 1.49 7.13 -17.39
N ASN A 295 0.87 7.08 -18.57
CA ASN A 295 -0.16 8.05 -18.98
C ASN A 295 0.29 9.52 -18.88
N GLY A 296 1.56 9.82 -19.14
CA GLY A 296 2.14 11.16 -19.06
C GLY A 296 2.48 11.63 -17.65
N LEU A 297 2.38 10.75 -16.65
CA LEU A 297 2.83 11.00 -15.29
C LEU A 297 4.18 10.35 -15.07
N ASP A 298 5.15 11.14 -14.60
CA ASP A 298 6.47 10.60 -14.24
C ASP A 298 6.35 9.75 -12.98
N ALA A 299 7.13 8.69 -12.93
CA ALA A 299 7.17 7.76 -11.83
C ALA A 299 8.57 7.18 -11.66
N TYR A 300 8.88 6.78 -10.44
CA TYR A 300 10.07 6.00 -10.11
C TYR A 300 9.69 4.53 -9.98
N GLU A 301 10.43 3.69 -10.68
CA GLU A 301 10.30 2.23 -10.57
C GLU A 301 11.40 1.70 -9.65
N PHE A 302 10.98 1.02 -8.60
CA PHE A 302 11.83 0.29 -7.67
C PHE A 302 11.63 -1.21 -7.91
N VAL A 303 12.67 -1.99 -7.70
CA VAL A 303 12.63 -3.46 -7.82
C VAL A 303 13.03 -4.12 -6.51
N MET A 304 12.42 -5.25 -6.23
CA MET A 304 12.83 -6.10 -5.12
C MET A 304 14.06 -6.91 -5.54
N GLU A 305 15.10 -6.90 -4.70
CA GLU A 305 16.37 -7.53 -5.02
C GLU A 305 16.28 -9.06 -5.09
N PRO A 306 17.08 -9.71 -5.95
CA PRO A 306 17.09 -11.17 -6.11
C PRO A 306 17.35 -11.96 -4.83
N ASP A 307 18.14 -11.39 -3.90
CA ASP A 307 18.54 -11.97 -2.62
C ASP A 307 17.60 -11.62 -1.44
N SER A 308 16.46 -11.00 -1.69
CA SER A 308 15.51 -10.54 -0.66
C SER A 308 15.05 -11.65 0.29
N PHE A 309 15.14 -12.90 -0.12
CA PHE A 309 14.76 -14.07 0.70
C PHE A 309 15.95 -14.85 1.22
N ASP A 310 17.17 -14.43 0.92
CA ASP A 310 18.37 -15.08 1.41
C ASP A 310 18.49 -14.93 2.93
N SER A 311 19.10 -15.93 3.54
CA SER A 311 19.41 -15.94 4.97
C SER A 311 20.79 -16.54 5.17
N ASP A 312 21.65 -15.85 5.92
CA ASP A 312 23.01 -16.26 6.20
C ASP A 312 23.34 -15.99 7.66
N VAL A 313 23.92 -16.97 8.35
CA VAL A 313 24.30 -16.87 9.77
C VAL A 313 25.38 -15.82 10.03
N ASP A 314 26.24 -15.58 9.04
CA ASP A 314 27.37 -14.67 9.14
C ASP A 314 27.00 -13.24 8.71
N ASN A 315 25.83 -13.06 8.07
CA ASN A 315 25.33 -11.77 7.64
C ASN A 315 24.38 -11.17 8.68
N THR A 316 24.80 -10.13 9.38
CA THR A 316 24.00 -9.43 10.42
C THR A 316 22.65 -8.91 9.92
N ASN A 317 22.50 -8.65 8.62
CA ASN A 317 21.26 -8.17 8.02
C ASN A 317 20.25 -9.28 7.73
N SER A 318 20.64 -10.56 7.77
CA SER A 318 19.77 -11.69 7.47
C SER A 318 19.89 -12.86 8.45
N SER A 319 20.86 -12.81 9.38
CA SER A 319 21.14 -13.91 10.33
C SER A 319 19.98 -14.19 11.30
N CYS A 320 19.15 -13.20 11.62
CA CYS A 320 17.98 -13.40 12.50
C CYS A 320 16.96 -14.36 11.89
N TYR A 321 16.92 -14.52 10.58
CA TYR A 321 16.03 -15.46 9.89
C TYR A 321 16.50 -16.92 9.96
N CYS A 322 17.71 -17.16 10.50
CA CYS A 322 18.30 -18.49 10.68
C CYS A 322 18.00 -19.03 12.08
N LYS A 323 16.93 -19.79 12.25
CA LYS A 323 16.55 -20.37 13.55
C LYS A 323 17.60 -21.37 14.04
N ASN A 324 18.09 -21.20 15.28
CA ASN A 324 19.14 -22.05 15.87
C ASN A 324 20.38 -22.17 14.98
N LYS A 325 20.83 -21.10 14.35
CA LYS A 325 21.95 -21.07 13.38
C LYS A 325 21.72 -21.97 12.16
N ARG A 326 20.50 -22.32 11.83
CA ARG A 326 20.12 -23.07 10.64
C ARG A 326 19.29 -22.20 9.73
N CYS A 327 19.82 -21.89 8.57
CA CYS A 327 19.13 -21.16 7.52
C CYS A 327 18.41 -22.14 6.58
N LEU A 328 17.37 -21.67 5.93
CA LEU A 328 16.80 -22.35 4.77
C LEU A 328 17.75 -22.21 3.56
N LYS A 329 17.45 -22.93 2.47
CA LYS A 329 18.20 -22.81 1.22
C LYS A 329 18.15 -21.38 0.68
N LYS A 330 19.14 -21.01 -0.12
CA LYS A 330 19.18 -19.72 -0.80
C LYS A 330 17.86 -19.42 -1.50
N GLY A 331 17.39 -18.18 -1.45
CA GLY A 331 16.14 -17.72 -2.04
C GLY A 331 14.86 -18.16 -1.31
N VAL A 332 14.99 -18.74 -0.11
CA VAL A 332 13.85 -19.21 0.69
C VAL A 332 13.78 -18.45 2.01
N GLY A 333 12.78 -17.63 2.16
CA GLY A 333 12.53 -16.83 3.36
C GLY A 333 11.53 -17.48 4.31
N SER A 334 11.95 -17.88 5.51
CA SER A 334 11.03 -18.37 6.53
C SER A 334 10.05 -17.28 6.97
N VAL A 335 8.79 -17.66 7.17
CA VAL A 335 7.74 -16.80 7.77
C VAL A 335 7.10 -17.45 9.00
N SER A 336 7.63 -18.57 9.45
CA SER A 336 7.10 -19.40 10.53
C SER A 336 6.71 -18.64 11.80
N PRO A 337 7.49 -17.67 12.32
CA PRO A 337 7.15 -16.98 13.57
C PRO A 337 5.85 -16.17 13.51
N CYS A 338 5.43 -15.73 12.32
CA CYS A 338 4.18 -15.00 12.13
C CYS A 338 2.97 -15.92 11.91
N TYR A 339 3.21 -17.23 11.72
CA TYR A 339 2.18 -18.21 11.41
C TYR A 339 2.25 -19.41 12.38
N TYR A 340 2.07 -19.14 13.68
CA TYR A 340 1.99 -20.16 14.74
C TYR A 340 3.19 -21.11 14.80
N ASN A 341 4.38 -20.68 14.32
CA ASN A 341 5.58 -21.49 14.09
C ASN A 341 5.36 -22.67 13.12
N ILE A 342 4.27 -22.68 12.35
CA ILE A 342 4.10 -23.62 11.24
C ILE A 342 5.22 -23.34 10.23
N PRO A 343 5.95 -24.36 9.75
CA PRO A 343 7.10 -24.18 8.86
C PRO A 343 6.64 -23.78 7.44
N LEU A 344 6.28 -22.52 7.30
CA LEU A 344 5.96 -21.87 6.05
C LEU A 344 7.12 -20.98 5.59
N ALA A 345 7.26 -20.86 4.28
CA ALA A 345 8.27 -20.02 3.67
C ALA A 345 7.72 -19.25 2.47
N ILE A 346 8.34 -18.11 2.17
CA ILE A 346 8.08 -17.33 0.96
C ILE A 346 9.31 -17.36 0.04
N THR A 347 9.05 -17.31 -1.26
CA THR A 347 10.05 -17.24 -2.33
C THR A 347 9.53 -16.33 -3.43
N TYR A 348 10.36 -16.05 -4.43
CA TYR A 348 9.86 -15.65 -5.72
C TYR A 348 9.07 -16.79 -6.37
N PRO A 349 8.10 -16.50 -7.27
CA PRO A 349 7.36 -17.53 -7.97
C PRO A 349 8.27 -18.51 -8.71
N HIS A 350 7.87 -19.77 -8.74
CA HIS A 350 8.61 -20.87 -9.38
C HIS A 350 10.06 -21.02 -8.92
N PHE A 351 10.37 -20.62 -7.66
CA PHE A 351 11.72 -20.62 -7.08
C PHE A 351 12.73 -19.80 -7.89
N MET A 352 12.29 -18.73 -8.57
CA MET A 352 13.19 -17.80 -9.24
C MET A 352 14.23 -17.26 -8.26
N HIS A 353 15.47 -17.13 -8.68
CA HIS A 353 16.63 -16.71 -7.88
C HIS A 353 16.98 -17.62 -6.67
N ALA A 354 16.27 -18.72 -6.48
CA ALA A 354 16.52 -19.66 -5.40
C ALA A 354 17.53 -20.75 -5.79
N ASP A 355 17.93 -21.57 -4.80
CA ASP A 355 18.82 -22.72 -5.03
C ASP A 355 18.22 -23.68 -6.08
N PRO A 356 18.94 -24.00 -7.17
CA PRO A 356 18.42 -24.87 -8.24
C PRO A 356 17.95 -26.25 -7.78
N SER A 357 18.49 -26.77 -6.68
CA SER A 357 18.09 -28.05 -6.11
C SER A 357 16.62 -28.05 -5.63
N LEU A 358 15.97 -26.87 -5.49
CA LEU A 358 14.56 -26.76 -5.16
C LEU A 358 13.64 -27.15 -6.33
N LEU A 359 14.13 -27.08 -7.55
CA LEU A 359 13.40 -27.48 -8.76
C LEU A 359 13.51 -28.98 -9.05
N GLU A 360 14.55 -29.64 -8.54
CA GLU A 360 14.84 -31.07 -8.87
C GLU A 360 13.64 -31.99 -8.57
N PRO A 361 12.89 -31.86 -7.46
CA PRO A 361 11.78 -32.74 -7.14
C PRO A 361 10.51 -32.50 -7.97
N PHE A 362 10.48 -31.47 -8.81
CA PHE A 362 9.27 -31.02 -9.47
C PHE A 362 9.39 -31.00 -11.00
N GLU A 363 8.24 -31.16 -11.65
CA GLU A 363 7.98 -30.84 -13.05
C GLU A 363 6.87 -29.79 -13.11
N GLY A 364 6.94 -28.88 -14.10
CA GLY A 364 5.94 -27.81 -14.28
C GLY A 364 6.32 -26.46 -13.69
N LEU A 365 7.43 -26.37 -12.93
CA LEU A 365 7.96 -25.09 -12.46
C LEU A 365 8.95 -24.52 -13.49
N GLN A 366 8.77 -23.24 -13.83
CA GLN A 366 9.59 -22.53 -14.82
C GLN A 366 9.92 -21.14 -14.29
N PRO A 367 11.12 -20.92 -13.69
CA PRO A 367 11.59 -19.60 -13.30
C PRO A 367 11.68 -18.68 -14.52
N ASP A 368 11.07 -17.49 -14.43
CA ASP A 368 11.08 -16.48 -15.49
C ASP A 368 11.19 -15.08 -14.89
N GLU A 369 12.33 -14.45 -15.07
CA GLU A 369 12.60 -13.13 -14.50
C GLU A 369 11.68 -12.05 -15.08
N ALA A 370 11.38 -12.11 -16.38
CA ALA A 370 10.49 -11.14 -17.02
C ALA A 370 9.05 -11.22 -16.47
N ARG A 371 8.62 -12.44 -16.09
CA ARG A 371 7.27 -12.69 -15.57
C ARG A 371 7.16 -12.44 -14.06
N PHE A 372 8.21 -12.72 -13.28
CA PHE A 372 8.09 -12.85 -11.82
C PHE A 372 8.83 -11.79 -11.02
N THR A 373 9.55 -10.86 -11.66
CA THR A 373 10.17 -9.72 -10.96
C THR A 373 9.10 -8.86 -10.29
N SER A 374 9.29 -8.57 -9.00
CA SER A 374 8.44 -7.64 -8.25
C SER A 374 8.92 -6.21 -8.46
N THR A 375 8.00 -5.34 -8.87
CA THR A 375 8.24 -3.93 -9.16
C THR A 375 7.32 -3.04 -8.34
N PHE A 376 7.81 -1.90 -7.88
CA PHE A 376 7.02 -0.88 -7.20
C PHE A 376 7.17 0.43 -7.95
N VAL A 377 6.07 0.92 -8.48
CA VAL A 377 6.04 2.18 -9.22
C VAL A 377 5.41 3.24 -8.34
N VAL A 378 6.15 4.30 -8.07
CA VAL A 378 5.73 5.36 -7.15
C VAL A 378 5.73 6.70 -7.88
N GLN A 379 4.67 7.47 -7.70
CA GLN A 379 4.55 8.82 -8.20
C GLN A 379 5.22 9.79 -7.18
N PRO A 380 6.33 10.47 -7.53
CA PRO A 380 7.17 11.16 -6.55
C PRO A 380 6.50 12.39 -5.92
N GLN A 381 5.58 13.10 -6.63
CA GLN A 381 4.93 14.29 -6.09
C GLN A 381 3.85 13.97 -5.05
N LEU A 382 3.29 12.77 -5.06
CA LEU A 382 2.26 12.33 -4.11
C LEU A 382 2.76 11.26 -3.14
N GLY A 383 3.91 10.66 -3.39
CA GLY A 383 4.37 9.49 -2.63
C GLY A 383 3.42 8.29 -2.72
N ALA A 384 2.60 8.21 -3.77
CA ALA A 384 1.58 7.19 -3.91
C ALA A 384 2.00 6.10 -4.90
N PRO A 385 1.70 4.82 -4.62
CA PRO A 385 1.94 3.74 -5.58
C PRO A 385 1.03 3.90 -6.79
N MET A 386 1.53 3.46 -7.95
CA MET A 386 0.88 3.61 -9.25
C MET A 386 0.76 2.30 -10.02
N GLN A 387 0.07 2.39 -11.15
CA GLN A 387 0.05 1.36 -12.20
C GLN A 387 1.48 0.90 -12.55
N GLY A 388 1.65 -0.40 -12.71
CA GLY A 388 2.95 -1.05 -12.93
C GLY A 388 3.58 -1.58 -11.63
N THR A 389 2.96 -1.31 -10.48
CA THR A 389 3.31 -1.96 -9.21
C THR A 389 2.84 -3.40 -9.25
N HIS A 390 3.77 -4.33 -9.05
CA HIS A 390 3.56 -5.78 -8.98
C HIS A 390 4.37 -6.35 -7.82
N LEU A 391 3.70 -6.95 -6.86
CA LEU A 391 4.36 -7.72 -5.81
C LEU A 391 4.05 -9.20 -6.00
N ARG A 392 5.04 -9.96 -6.43
CA ARG A 392 4.92 -11.37 -6.79
C ARG A 392 5.66 -12.25 -5.80
N LEU A 393 4.91 -13.04 -5.06
CA LEU A 393 5.41 -13.89 -4.00
C LEU A 393 4.76 -15.26 -4.05
N GLN A 394 5.56 -16.30 -3.75
CA GLN A 394 5.09 -17.67 -3.64
C GLN A 394 5.12 -18.13 -2.18
N ALA A 395 4.02 -18.70 -1.73
CA ALA A 395 3.95 -19.37 -0.44
C ALA A 395 4.29 -20.86 -0.58
N ASN A 396 5.05 -21.38 0.37
CA ASN A 396 5.53 -22.74 0.36
C ASN A 396 5.40 -23.40 1.73
N GLN A 397 5.10 -24.70 1.74
CA GLN A 397 5.19 -25.55 2.93
C GLN A 397 6.58 -26.17 3.03
N VAL A 398 7.28 -25.91 4.11
CA VAL A 398 8.55 -26.58 4.39
C VAL A 398 8.27 -27.89 5.13
N VAL A 399 8.74 -29.00 4.59
CA VAL A 399 8.65 -30.32 5.21
C VAL A 399 10.04 -30.72 5.71
N GLY A 400 10.13 -30.99 7.00
CA GLY A 400 11.38 -31.37 7.64
C GLY A 400 11.62 -32.88 7.63
N LYS A 401 12.31 -33.40 8.67
CA LYS A 401 12.55 -34.82 8.85
C LYS A 401 11.30 -35.51 9.33
N VAL A 402 10.62 -36.25 8.45
CA VAL A 402 9.31 -36.88 8.70
C VAL A 402 9.33 -38.40 8.35
N ASN A 403 10.50 -39.01 8.22
CA ASN A 403 10.68 -40.42 7.84
C ASN A 403 10.02 -41.42 8.79
N PHE A 404 9.74 -41.02 10.04
CA PHE A 404 9.01 -41.81 11.02
C PHE A 404 7.53 -42.00 10.67
N ASN A 405 7.00 -41.15 9.80
CA ASN A 405 5.62 -41.22 9.32
C ASN A 405 5.60 -41.69 7.87
N ARG A 406 5.14 -42.93 7.65
CA ARG A 406 5.15 -43.57 6.31
C ARG A 406 4.38 -42.74 5.25
N MET A 407 3.33 -42.03 5.62
CA MET A 407 2.54 -41.25 4.67
C MET A 407 3.25 -39.94 4.29
N MET A 408 4.05 -39.41 5.22
CA MET A 408 4.77 -38.15 5.03
C MET A 408 6.17 -38.35 4.46
N SER A 409 6.75 -39.56 4.62
CA SER A 409 8.14 -39.82 4.24
C SER A 409 8.47 -39.53 2.75
N PRO A 410 7.57 -39.66 1.77
CA PRO A 410 7.87 -39.29 0.39
C PRO A 410 8.17 -37.79 0.21
N PHE A 411 7.67 -36.94 1.11
CA PHE A 411 7.81 -35.48 1.06
C PHE A 411 8.94 -34.96 1.98
N GLU A 412 9.73 -35.87 2.58
CA GLU A 412 10.78 -35.51 3.53
C GLU A 412 11.80 -34.52 2.94
N ASN A 413 12.12 -33.45 3.69
CA ASN A 413 13.06 -32.39 3.32
C ASN A 413 12.70 -31.62 2.03
N MET A 414 11.44 -31.69 1.61
CA MET A 414 10.95 -30.93 0.46
C MET A 414 10.39 -29.55 0.88
N ILE A 415 10.44 -28.61 -0.04
CA ILE A 415 9.73 -27.32 0.05
C ILE A 415 8.65 -27.36 -1.03
N LEU A 416 7.40 -27.51 -0.59
CA LEU A 416 6.26 -27.74 -1.48
C LEU A 416 5.59 -26.43 -1.84
N PRO A 417 5.54 -26.03 -3.13
CA PRO A 417 4.77 -24.87 -3.59
C PRO A 417 3.28 -25.02 -3.26
N LEU A 418 2.68 -23.97 -2.72
CA LEU A 418 1.24 -23.95 -2.41
C LEU A 418 0.47 -23.08 -3.42
N LEU A 419 0.87 -21.84 -3.52
CA LEU A 419 0.34 -20.85 -4.45
C LEU A 419 1.34 -19.73 -4.64
N TRP A 420 1.17 -18.95 -5.69
CA TRP A 420 1.81 -17.64 -5.77
C TRP A 420 0.78 -16.55 -6.06
N VAL A 421 1.09 -15.34 -5.67
CA VAL A 421 0.23 -14.17 -5.82
C VAL A 421 0.95 -13.07 -6.58
N ASP A 422 0.19 -12.34 -7.41
CA ASP A 422 0.59 -11.06 -7.98
C ASP A 422 -0.36 -9.98 -7.45
N LEU A 423 0.10 -9.23 -6.45
CA LEU A 423 -0.61 -8.05 -5.98
C LEU A 423 -0.23 -6.90 -6.92
N ASN A 424 -1.20 -6.38 -7.64
CA ASN A 424 -0.97 -5.34 -8.64
C ASN A 424 -1.96 -4.18 -8.51
N ILE A 425 -1.51 -3.02 -8.99
CA ILE A 425 -2.33 -1.81 -9.09
C ILE A 425 -2.73 -1.65 -10.55
N ASP A 426 -4.03 -1.59 -10.79
CA ASP A 426 -4.60 -1.36 -12.12
C ASP A 426 -4.47 0.12 -12.54
N VAL A 427 -5.01 0.43 -13.69
CA VAL A 427 -4.98 1.79 -14.23
C VAL A 427 -5.64 2.76 -13.26
N LEU A 428 -4.94 3.86 -12.96
CA LEU A 428 -5.50 4.92 -12.12
C LEU A 428 -6.82 5.44 -12.70
N CYS A 429 -7.82 5.62 -11.85
CA CYS A 429 -9.08 6.22 -12.25
C CYS A 429 -8.86 7.63 -12.85
N LEU A 430 -9.74 8.01 -13.79
CA LEU A 430 -9.59 9.26 -14.52
C LEU A 430 -9.51 10.49 -13.59
N SER A 431 -10.29 10.51 -12.52
CA SER A 431 -10.31 11.60 -11.54
C SER A 431 -8.97 11.79 -10.85
N LEU A 432 -8.33 10.71 -10.40
CA LEU A 432 -7.01 10.76 -9.76
C LEU A 432 -5.93 11.17 -10.77
N ARG A 433 -5.99 10.67 -11.99
CA ARG A 433 -5.07 11.05 -13.06
C ARG A 433 -5.17 12.54 -13.39
N LEU A 434 -6.40 13.07 -13.55
CA LEU A 434 -6.62 14.49 -13.79
C LEU A 434 -6.17 15.34 -12.61
N LEU A 435 -6.35 14.87 -11.38
CA LEU A 435 -5.85 15.54 -10.18
C LEU A 435 -4.32 15.67 -10.21
N ILE A 436 -3.61 14.58 -10.49
CA ILE A 436 -2.14 14.59 -10.54
C ILE A 436 -1.64 15.51 -11.67
N HIS A 437 -2.24 15.44 -12.86
CA HIS A 437 -1.91 16.37 -13.96
C HIS A 437 -2.20 17.83 -13.57
N GLY A 438 -3.31 18.07 -12.86
CA GLY A 438 -3.65 19.38 -12.32
C GLY A 438 -2.58 19.90 -11.36
N ILE A 439 -2.12 19.08 -10.44
CA ILE A 439 -1.06 19.42 -9.49
C ILE A 439 0.25 19.71 -10.22
N LYS A 440 0.64 18.84 -11.18
CA LYS A 440 1.93 18.95 -11.87
C LYS A 440 2.00 20.10 -12.86
N TRP A 441 0.94 20.30 -13.65
CA TRP A 441 0.95 21.25 -14.77
C TRP A 441 -0.10 22.36 -14.65
N GLY A 442 -1.32 21.99 -14.27
CA GLY A 442 -2.46 22.90 -14.31
C GLY A 442 -2.32 24.07 -13.33
N PHE A 443 -2.05 23.78 -12.07
CA PHE A 443 -1.91 24.82 -11.05
C PHE A 443 -0.68 25.71 -11.24
N PRO A 444 0.53 25.18 -11.50
CA PRO A 444 1.68 26.02 -11.81
C PRO A 444 1.45 26.91 -13.03
N LEU A 445 0.88 26.37 -14.12
CA LEU A 445 0.58 27.15 -15.32
C LEU A 445 -0.42 28.29 -15.01
N LEU A 446 -1.45 28.03 -14.23
CA LEU A 446 -2.43 29.02 -13.79
C LEU A 446 -1.76 30.12 -12.95
N GLN A 447 -0.91 29.76 -12.01
CA GLN A 447 -0.19 30.70 -11.15
C GLN A 447 0.75 31.59 -11.96
N TRP A 448 1.59 30.99 -12.85
CA TRP A 448 2.50 31.75 -13.70
C TRP A 448 1.76 32.67 -14.65
N SER A 449 0.64 32.23 -15.25
CA SER A 449 -0.17 33.06 -16.14
C SER A 449 -0.83 34.22 -15.40
N ALA A 450 -1.34 33.99 -14.19
CA ALA A 450 -1.93 35.03 -13.35
C ALA A 450 -0.88 36.06 -12.90
N ALA A 451 0.28 35.60 -12.46
CA ALA A 451 1.41 36.47 -12.07
C ALA A 451 1.89 37.33 -13.25
N LEU A 452 2.08 36.72 -14.42
CA LEU A 452 2.46 37.43 -15.63
C LEU A 452 1.40 38.46 -16.04
N GLY A 453 0.12 38.09 -15.97
CA GLY A 453 -0.99 39.01 -16.24
C GLY A 453 -1.00 40.24 -15.30
N MET A 454 -0.79 40.02 -14.00
CA MET A 454 -0.66 41.10 -13.02
C MET A 454 0.56 41.99 -13.30
N LEU A 455 1.69 41.41 -13.64
CA LEU A 455 2.90 42.18 -13.98
C LEU A 455 2.70 43.03 -15.24
N LEU A 456 2.14 42.45 -16.31
CA LEU A 456 1.86 43.17 -17.55
C LEU A 456 0.85 44.31 -17.34
N ALA A 457 -0.23 44.04 -16.59
CA ALA A 457 -1.20 45.07 -16.24
C ALA A 457 -0.59 46.18 -15.39
N GLY A 458 0.30 45.83 -14.45
CA GLY A 458 1.02 46.80 -13.63
C GLY A 458 1.97 47.66 -14.42
N VAL A 459 2.72 47.08 -15.38
CA VAL A 459 3.59 47.82 -16.30
C VAL A 459 2.76 48.75 -17.21
N TYR A 460 1.65 48.23 -17.77
CA TYR A 460 0.76 49.06 -18.59
C TYR A 460 0.22 50.27 -17.79
N GLN A 461 -0.23 50.08 -16.56
CA GLN A 461 -0.70 51.19 -15.70
C GLN A 461 0.43 52.18 -15.40
N LEU A 462 1.65 51.69 -15.14
CA LEU A 462 2.80 52.55 -14.89
C LEU A 462 3.15 53.39 -16.13
N CYS A 463 3.22 52.76 -17.30
CA CYS A 463 3.47 53.44 -18.58
C CYS A 463 2.38 54.47 -18.88
N SER A 464 1.11 54.12 -18.67
CA SER A 464 -0.02 55.05 -18.89
C SER A 464 0.05 56.23 -17.93
N ALA A 465 0.41 56.01 -16.66
CA ALA A 465 0.60 57.09 -15.71
C ALA A 465 1.78 58.02 -16.07
N LEU A 466 2.88 57.44 -16.49
CA LEU A 466 4.06 58.18 -17.02
C LEU A 466 3.71 59.01 -18.25
N MET A 467 2.97 58.43 -19.22
CA MET A 467 2.51 59.13 -20.40
C MET A 467 1.64 60.33 -20.06
N LEU A 468 0.70 60.19 -19.06
CA LEU A 468 -0.13 61.30 -18.58
C LEU A 468 0.70 62.36 -17.84
N CYS A 469 1.82 62.01 -17.20
CA CYS A 469 2.72 62.95 -16.57
C CYS A 469 3.58 63.68 -17.60
N ILE A 470 4.01 63.02 -18.65
CA ILE A 470 4.90 63.58 -19.71
C ILE A 470 4.05 64.43 -20.72
N TRP A 471 2.85 63.94 -21.01
CA TRP A 471 1.93 64.60 -21.94
C TRP A 471 0.56 64.84 -21.27
N PRO A 472 0.46 65.85 -20.40
CA PRO A 472 -0.83 66.13 -19.75
C PRO A 472 -1.84 66.50 -20.80
N PRO A 473 -3.07 65.93 -20.78
CA PRO A 473 -4.12 66.33 -21.71
C PRO A 473 -4.32 67.82 -21.62
N THR A 474 -4.12 68.55 -22.72
CA THR A 474 -4.40 69.97 -22.82
C THR A 474 -5.85 70.17 -22.42
N LYS A 475 -6.07 70.78 -21.23
CA LYS A 475 -7.41 71.21 -20.83
C LYS A 475 -7.89 72.19 -21.90
N GLN A 476 -8.79 71.78 -22.76
CA GLN A 476 -9.61 72.67 -23.55
C GLN A 476 -10.48 73.41 -22.52
N PHE A 477 -10.01 74.62 -22.12
CA PHE A 477 -10.87 75.58 -21.46
C PHE A 477 -11.92 76.02 -22.51
N HIS A 478 -13.09 75.42 -22.50
CA HIS A 478 -14.25 76.01 -23.09
C HIS A 478 -14.49 77.33 -22.37
N LYS A 479 -14.23 78.47 -23.06
CA LYS A 479 -14.75 79.77 -22.64
C LYS A 479 -16.23 79.64 -22.52
N VAL A 480 -16.71 79.54 -21.30
CA VAL A 480 -18.13 79.76 -20.99
C VAL A 480 -18.29 81.30 -20.99
N ASP A 481 -18.83 81.80 -22.03
CA ASP A 481 -19.30 83.23 -22.07
C ASP A 481 -20.28 83.43 -20.94
N GLN A 482 -20.14 84.58 -20.27
CA GLN A 482 -20.94 85.00 -19.20
C GLN A 482 -22.46 85.07 -19.61
N VAL A 483 -23.28 84.24 -19.02
CA VAL A 483 -24.70 84.47 -18.89
C VAL A 483 -25.07 84.29 -17.44
N GLU A 484 -25.43 85.39 -16.86
CA GLU A 484 -26.25 85.62 -15.65
C GLU A 484 -26.06 84.79 -14.39
N ARG A 485 -25.73 85.52 -13.38
CA ARG A 485 -25.86 85.21 -11.95
C ARG A 485 -27.26 84.62 -11.66
N GLY A 486 -27.30 83.44 -11.20
CA GLY A 486 -28.52 82.98 -10.61
C GLY A 486 -28.73 81.47 -10.35
N THR A 487 -27.78 80.63 -10.52
CA THR A 487 -27.94 79.20 -10.10
C THR A 487 -26.63 78.43 -10.01
N ALA A 488 -25.71 78.86 -9.13
CA ALA A 488 -24.40 78.21 -8.96
C ALA A 488 -24.24 77.56 -7.60
N ILE A 489 -25.28 77.04 -6.98
CA ILE A 489 -25.24 76.35 -5.69
C ILE A 489 -26.07 75.02 -5.73
N GLN A 490 -26.03 74.27 -6.80
CA GLN A 490 -26.71 72.93 -6.77
C GLN A 490 -26.02 71.81 -7.54
N VAL A 491 -24.78 71.94 -7.96
CA VAL A 491 -24.09 70.88 -8.69
C VAL A 491 -22.86 70.28 -7.96
N ILE A 492 -22.56 70.74 -6.74
CA ILE A 492 -21.48 70.13 -5.93
C ILE A 492 -22.02 69.07 -4.96
N GLY A 493 -23.37 68.91 -4.87
CA GLY A 493 -23.97 67.91 -3.98
C GLY A 493 -24.24 66.53 -4.58
N ALA A 494 -24.06 66.35 -5.89
CA ALA A 494 -24.47 65.09 -6.55
C ALA A 494 -23.28 64.09 -6.78
N GLY A 495 -22.05 64.48 -6.49
CA GLY A 495 -20.88 63.63 -6.70
C GLY A 495 -20.42 62.79 -5.50
N LEU A 496 -21.00 63.00 -4.33
CA LEU A 496 -20.58 62.32 -3.10
C LEU A 496 -21.63 61.38 -2.47
N SER A 497 -22.75 61.16 -3.14
CA SER A 497 -23.89 60.37 -2.61
C SER A 497 -24.02 58.96 -3.20
N LEU A 498 -23.04 58.49 -3.96
CA LEU A 498 -23.06 57.11 -4.49
C LEU A 498 -22.16 56.12 -3.73
N ALA A 499 -21.52 56.54 -2.63
CA ALA A 499 -20.62 55.70 -1.86
C ALA A 499 -21.13 55.27 -0.47
N THR A 500 -22.37 55.68 -0.06
CA THR A 500 -22.86 55.32 1.29
C THR A 500 -24.29 54.76 1.31
N GLY A 501 -24.71 54.08 0.27
CA GLY A 501 -26.03 53.47 0.13
C GLY A 501 -26.10 51.95 0.13
N LEU A 502 -25.23 51.26 0.86
CA LEU A 502 -25.44 49.85 1.16
C LEU A 502 -25.97 49.70 2.58
N ARG A 503 -27.28 49.79 2.68
CA ARG A 503 -28.05 49.42 3.86
C ARG A 503 -27.87 47.94 4.15
N LYS A 504 -27.35 47.61 5.34
CA LYS A 504 -27.47 46.30 5.95
C LYS A 504 -28.91 45.81 5.95
N SER A 505 -29.24 44.82 5.17
CA SER A 505 -30.31 43.89 5.45
C SER A 505 -29.69 42.55 5.71
N SER A 506 -29.59 42.21 6.98
CA SER A 506 -29.28 40.87 7.46
C SER A 506 -30.44 39.94 7.12
N LEU A 507 -30.30 39.15 6.08
CA LEU A 507 -31.09 37.92 5.93
C LEU A 507 -30.16 36.78 6.44
N GLN A 508 -30.50 36.30 7.63
CA GLN A 508 -30.05 35.02 8.12
C GLN A 508 -30.73 33.95 7.28
N LEU A 509 -29.96 33.30 6.42
CA LEU A 509 -30.37 32.08 5.76
C LEU A 509 -29.76 30.92 6.56
N ASP A 510 -30.61 29.92 6.83
CA ASP A 510 -30.33 28.69 7.52
C ASP A 510 -29.18 27.91 6.84
N PRO A 511 -28.29 27.24 7.58
CA PRO A 511 -27.14 26.50 7.01
C PRO A 511 -27.51 25.40 6.00
N GLU A 512 -28.74 24.92 5.98
CA GLU A 512 -29.21 23.92 5.01
C GLU A 512 -29.52 24.49 3.60
N GLU A 513 -29.78 25.78 3.45
CA GLU A 513 -30.03 26.38 2.14
C GLU A 513 -28.76 26.75 1.36
N GLN A 514 -27.64 26.92 2.01
CA GLN A 514 -26.36 27.18 1.34
C GLN A 514 -25.76 25.96 0.64
N LEU A 515 -26.17 24.75 1.03
CA LEU A 515 -25.63 23.50 0.44
C LEU A 515 -26.30 23.17 -0.90
N ASN A 516 -27.53 23.62 -1.12
CA ASN A 516 -28.28 23.31 -2.33
C ASN A 516 -28.00 24.22 -3.54
N LEU A 517 -27.29 25.31 -3.34
CA LEU A 517 -26.89 26.23 -4.43
C LEU A 517 -25.53 25.91 -5.04
N LEU A 518 -24.73 25.02 -4.41
CA LEU A 518 -23.41 24.62 -4.90
C LEU A 518 -23.41 23.28 -5.62
N PHE A 519 -24.48 22.47 -5.50
CA PHE A 519 -24.56 21.18 -6.19
C PHE A 519 -25.93 21.03 -6.85
N GLY A 520 -26.02 21.52 -8.08
CA GLY A 520 -27.21 21.37 -8.93
C GLY A 520 -27.51 19.92 -9.26
N GLY A 521 -28.67 19.46 -8.83
CA GLY A 521 -29.58 18.61 -9.56
C GLY A 521 -29.25 17.14 -9.78
N GLY A 522 -30.00 16.25 -9.17
CA GLY A 522 -30.12 14.88 -9.61
C GLY A 522 -30.54 13.88 -8.52
N SER A 523 -31.76 14.03 -8.02
CA SER A 523 -32.40 13.01 -7.17
C SER A 523 -32.84 11.80 -8.01
N ILE A 524 -32.30 10.61 -7.72
CA ILE A 524 -33.01 9.34 -7.96
C ILE A 524 -32.70 8.41 -6.78
N ILE A 525 -33.64 8.34 -5.86
CA ILE A 525 -33.71 7.28 -4.86
C ILE A 525 -34.83 6.33 -5.29
N PRO A 526 -34.63 5.03 -5.45
CA PRO A 526 -35.72 4.07 -5.34
C PRO A 526 -35.82 3.58 -3.88
N LYS A 527 -37.00 3.81 -3.33
CA LYS A 527 -37.52 3.10 -2.16
C LYS A 527 -37.49 1.60 -2.40
N LEU A 528 -36.97 0.83 -1.46
CA LEU A 528 -37.45 -0.51 -1.21
C LEU A 528 -37.56 -0.74 0.29
N ALA A 529 -38.79 -0.99 0.69
CA ALA A 529 -39.22 -1.27 2.06
C ALA A 529 -39.08 -2.76 2.33
N LYS A 530 -38.81 -3.06 3.59
CA LYS A 530 -39.24 -4.21 4.41
C LYS A 530 -39.65 -5.53 3.72
N ALA A 531 -38.88 -6.57 3.92
CA ALA A 531 -39.29 -7.85 4.49
C ALA A 531 -38.03 -8.55 5.04
#